data_19b6c56cecf963c494e95ee2101d60ea
#
_entry.id   19b6c56cecf963c494e95ee2101d60ea
#
_cell.length_a   1.000
_cell.length_b   1.000
_cell.length_c   1.000
_cell.angle_alpha   90.00
_cell.angle_beta   90.00
_cell.angle_gamma   90.00
#
_symmetry.space_group_name_H-M   'P 1'
#
loop_
_entity.id
_entity.type
_entity.pdbx_description
1 polymer ?
#
loop_
_entity_poly.entity_id
_entity_poly.type
_entity_poly.pdbx_seq_one_letter_code
_entity_poly.pdbx_strand_id
1 'polypeptide(L)'
;MKRVLFALIAALFVVGCNDEHGEYYPDISTRELHYISRSGELVEFNDNAFDAAIISNTYKNGKGVIRFASSLRRIGFLGSVDITSITIPETVTTIEGNPFRNCKNLARFISIYATSDGYALVHDSELIALARNYREQKYEIPYGVKAIGECALYGASIKEVVIPNSVAKIGDKAFYDCKQLETLTLPERLEELGSEICVDCVNLKTVALPRSFTISEDFAGFMGCHRLESFTGETASDDGRCLILDKCLYAFAPAGLTEYTIPEGVTAIGDRSFAKCTISTITIPSTAVALGSGLFYNCSSLSEIYVAATTPPTIKRGTGCIDPFENVREDYTIYVPTLSYSKYTTDANWALYTEHIETYIR
;
A
#
# COMPACT_ATOMS: atom_id res chain seq x y z
N MET A 1 -23.77 -34.75 -4.01
CA MET A 1 -22.84 -35.61 -4.74
C MET A 1 -21.72 -34.81 -5.40
N LYS A 2 -21.07 -33.87 -4.71
CA LYS A 2 -19.90 -33.10 -5.21
C LYS A 2 -18.72 -33.03 -4.23
N ARG A 3 -18.73 -33.87 -3.19
CA ARG A 3 -17.65 -33.90 -2.18
C ARG A 3 -16.68 -35.09 -2.27
N VAL A 4 -16.85 -35.97 -3.27
CA VAL A 4 -16.05 -37.22 -3.39
C VAL A 4 -14.92 -37.13 -4.41
N LEU A 5 -14.85 -36.08 -5.24
CA LEU A 5 -13.83 -36.02 -6.31
C LEU A 5 -12.52 -35.31 -5.90
N PHE A 6 -12.45 -34.64 -4.73
CA PHE A 6 -11.24 -33.99 -4.26
C PHE A 6 -10.33 -34.85 -3.38
N ALA A 7 -10.83 -35.98 -2.89
CA ALA A 7 -10.08 -36.89 -2.02
C ALA A 7 -9.16 -37.87 -2.75
N LEU A 8 -9.25 -38.00 -4.09
CA LEU A 8 -8.49 -39.03 -4.84
C LEU A 8 -7.16 -38.54 -5.42
N ILE A 9 -6.87 -37.25 -5.39
CA ILE A 9 -5.58 -36.72 -5.88
C ILE A 9 -4.53 -36.60 -4.75
N ALA A 10 -4.97 -36.62 -3.48
CA ALA A 10 -4.09 -36.56 -2.31
C ALA A 10 -3.45 -37.91 -1.91
N ALA A 11 -3.86 -39.02 -2.50
CA ALA A 11 -3.49 -40.38 -2.04
C ALA A 11 -2.18 -40.96 -2.62
N LEU A 12 -1.37 -40.20 -3.36
CA LEU A 12 -0.19 -40.73 -4.05
C LEU A 12 1.17 -40.24 -3.51
N PHE A 13 1.19 -39.51 -2.38
CA PHE A 13 2.46 -39.10 -1.77
C PHE A 13 2.40 -39.33 -0.24
N VAL A 14 2.73 -40.54 0.18
CA VAL A 14 2.89 -40.92 1.60
C VAL A 14 4.38 -40.90 1.92
N VAL A 15 4.81 -40.02 2.75
CA VAL A 15 5.52 -40.14 4.04
C VAL A 15 5.72 -38.70 4.56
N GLY A 16 4.93 -38.30 5.54
CA GLY A 16 5.11 -37.04 6.25
C GLY A 16 4.74 -37.22 7.72
N CYS A 17 5.34 -36.46 8.61
CA CYS A 17 4.97 -36.41 10.01
C CYS A 17 3.62 -35.70 10.19
N ASN A 18 2.72 -36.29 10.97
CA ASN A 18 1.50 -35.61 11.46
C ASN A 18 1.86 -34.76 12.66
N ASP A 19 1.43 -33.51 12.66
CA ASP A 19 1.34 -32.73 13.89
C ASP A 19 0.03 -33.05 14.67
N GLU A 20 -0.11 -32.54 15.89
CA GLU A 20 -1.26 -32.83 16.77
C GLU A 20 -2.60 -32.34 16.19
N HIS A 21 -2.64 -31.63 15.07
CA HIS A 21 -3.84 -31.10 14.40
C HIS A 21 -4.21 -31.85 13.11
N GLY A 22 -3.43 -32.85 12.69
CA GLY A 22 -3.75 -33.71 11.55
C GLY A 22 -3.59 -33.04 10.17
N GLU A 23 -2.94 -31.88 10.08
CA GLU A 23 -2.63 -31.24 8.82
C GLU A 23 -1.39 -31.89 8.18
N TYR A 24 -1.51 -32.26 6.90
CA TYR A 24 -0.44 -32.90 6.14
C TYR A 24 0.41 -31.85 5.42
N TYR A 25 1.65 -31.67 5.87
CA TYR A 25 2.67 -30.93 5.15
C TYR A 25 3.58 -31.90 4.38
N PRO A 26 3.71 -31.77 3.05
CA PRO A 26 4.62 -32.64 2.31
C PRO A 26 6.05 -32.44 2.80
N ASP A 27 6.72 -33.51 3.18
CA ASP A 27 8.14 -33.50 3.50
C ASP A 27 8.93 -33.18 2.23
N ILE A 28 9.28 -31.91 2.06
CA ILE A 28 10.14 -31.46 0.99
C ILE A 28 11.56 -31.28 1.52
N SER A 29 12.55 -31.60 0.68
CA SER A 29 13.96 -31.36 1.02
C SER A 29 14.19 -29.89 1.40
N THR A 30 14.96 -29.66 2.44
CA THR A 30 15.39 -28.32 2.86
C THR A 30 16.11 -27.51 1.78
N ARG A 31 16.52 -28.20 0.69
CA ARG A 31 17.20 -27.65 -0.49
C ARG A 31 16.29 -27.58 -1.72
N GLU A 32 14.98 -27.69 -1.56
CA GLU A 32 14.05 -27.63 -2.67
C GLU A 32 12.93 -26.61 -2.38
N LEU A 33 12.49 -25.94 -3.44
CA LEU A 33 11.25 -25.16 -3.46
C LEU A 33 10.41 -25.71 -4.60
N HIS A 34 9.14 -26.00 -4.32
CA HIS A 34 8.24 -26.55 -5.31
C HIS A 34 7.20 -25.51 -5.74
N TYR A 35 6.77 -25.58 -7.01
CA TYR A 35 5.75 -24.70 -7.53
C TYR A 35 4.86 -25.38 -8.58
N ILE A 36 3.69 -24.81 -8.83
CA ILE A 36 2.86 -25.16 -9.97
C ILE A 36 2.74 -23.89 -10.83
N SER A 37 3.17 -23.98 -12.09
CA SER A 37 2.96 -22.89 -13.05
C SER A 37 1.57 -22.98 -13.67
N ARG A 38 1.05 -21.84 -14.08
CA ARG A 38 -0.25 -21.75 -14.77
C ARG A 38 -0.18 -22.34 -16.18
N SER A 39 0.93 -22.11 -16.89
CA SER A 39 1.16 -22.61 -18.24
C SER A 39 1.42 -24.11 -18.29
N GLY A 40 1.77 -24.75 -17.19
CA GLY A 40 2.28 -26.12 -17.19
C GLY A 40 3.72 -26.25 -17.66
N GLU A 41 4.46 -25.13 -17.73
CA GLU A 41 5.84 -25.05 -18.21
C GLU A 41 6.77 -24.52 -17.10
N LEU A 42 8.07 -24.61 -17.37
CA LEU A 42 9.11 -24.07 -16.51
C LEU A 42 8.95 -22.55 -16.35
N VAL A 43 9.11 -22.05 -15.13
CA VAL A 43 9.11 -20.62 -14.78
C VAL A 43 10.50 -20.22 -14.30
N GLU A 44 11.00 -19.10 -14.80
CA GLU A 44 12.25 -18.51 -14.33
C GLU A 44 11.98 -17.58 -13.14
N PHE A 45 12.83 -17.65 -12.14
CA PHE A 45 12.75 -16.84 -10.93
C PHE A 45 13.92 -15.86 -10.89
N ASN A 46 13.76 -14.79 -10.11
CA ASN A 46 14.85 -13.88 -9.82
C ASN A 46 15.89 -14.60 -8.93
N ASP A 47 17.10 -14.82 -9.44
CA ASP A 47 18.16 -15.53 -8.72
C ASP A 47 18.54 -14.86 -7.38
N ASN A 48 18.40 -13.53 -7.28
CA ASN A 48 18.67 -12.79 -6.06
C ASN A 48 17.57 -12.94 -4.99
N ALA A 49 16.46 -13.61 -5.32
CA ALA A 49 15.39 -13.87 -4.37
C ALA A 49 15.76 -14.90 -3.29
N PHE A 50 16.85 -15.63 -3.47
CA PHE A 50 17.23 -16.74 -2.60
C PHE A 50 18.61 -16.51 -1.98
N ASP A 51 18.82 -17.02 -0.76
CA ASP A 51 20.12 -17.01 -0.08
C ASP A 51 20.98 -18.23 -0.44
N ALA A 52 20.50 -19.10 -1.32
CA ALA A 52 21.19 -20.30 -1.79
C ALA A 52 21.24 -20.32 -3.33
N ALA A 53 22.38 -20.69 -3.89
CA ALA A 53 22.56 -20.78 -5.34
C ALA A 53 21.66 -21.86 -5.93
N ILE A 54 20.98 -21.54 -7.04
CA ILE A 54 20.16 -22.51 -7.79
C ILE A 54 21.08 -23.47 -8.53
N ILE A 55 20.93 -24.78 -8.29
CA ILE A 55 21.61 -25.85 -9.04
C ILE A 55 20.80 -26.26 -10.27
N SER A 56 19.47 -26.34 -10.11
CA SER A 56 18.55 -26.70 -11.19
C SER A 56 17.15 -26.17 -10.94
N ASN A 57 16.47 -25.89 -12.03
CA ASN A 57 15.04 -25.63 -12.06
C ASN A 57 14.42 -26.52 -13.14
N THR A 58 13.48 -27.36 -12.76
CA THR A 58 12.87 -28.34 -13.68
C THR A 58 11.37 -28.35 -13.52
N TYR A 59 10.63 -28.57 -14.61
CA TYR A 59 9.17 -28.73 -14.58
C TYR A 59 8.79 -30.07 -15.23
N LYS A 60 8.18 -30.98 -14.46
CA LYS A 60 7.75 -32.30 -14.93
C LYS A 60 6.46 -32.72 -14.23
N ASN A 61 5.58 -33.39 -14.96
CA ASN A 61 4.33 -33.96 -14.42
C ASN A 61 3.49 -32.93 -13.65
N GLY A 62 3.40 -31.69 -14.14
CA GLY A 62 2.62 -30.65 -13.53
C GLY A 62 3.26 -29.98 -12.29
N LYS A 63 4.54 -30.25 -12.01
CA LYS A 63 5.26 -29.74 -10.85
C LYS A 63 6.62 -29.19 -11.22
N GLY A 64 6.88 -27.97 -10.76
CA GLY A 64 8.18 -27.33 -10.81
C GLY A 64 8.99 -27.62 -9.53
N VAL A 65 10.28 -27.85 -9.68
CA VAL A 65 11.21 -28.07 -8.57
C VAL A 65 12.49 -27.27 -8.81
N ILE A 66 12.75 -26.33 -7.91
CA ILE A 66 14.03 -25.63 -7.82
C ILE A 66 14.87 -26.34 -6.79
N ARG A 67 16.13 -26.68 -7.14
CA ARG A 67 17.12 -27.25 -6.23
C ARG A 67 18.24 -26.28 -5.95
N PHE A 68 18.60 -26.18 -4.68
CA PHE A 68 19.62 -25.27 -4.18
C PHE A 68 20.89 -26.00 -3.72
N ALA A 69 22.02 -25.32 -3.78
CA ALA A 69 23.31 -25.84 -3.32
C ALA A 69 23.37 -26.09 -1.80
N SER A 70 22.57 -25.30 -1.04
CA SER A 70 22.45 -25.40 0.42
C SER A 70 20.98 -25.32 0.83
N SER A 71 20.67 -25.52 2.11
CA SER A 71 19.32 -25.33 2.63
C SER A 71 18.86 -23.89 2.43
N LEU A 72 17.64 -23.71 1.90
CA LEU A 72 17.01 -22.42 1.70
C LEU A 72 16.54 -21.87 3.04
N ARG A 73 16.95 -20.65 3.40
CA ARG A 73 16.57 -19.99 4.66
C ARG A 73 15.88 -18.65 4.45
N ARG A 74 16.09 -18.00 3.28
CA ARG A 74 15.52 -16.70 2.96
C ARG A 74 14.85 -16.72 1.60
N ILE A 75 13.67 -16.05 1.52
CA ILE A 75 12.98 -15.75 0.27
C ILE A 75 12.77 -14.23 0.21
N GLY A 76 13.32 -13.59 -0.81
CA GLY A 76 13.08 -12.21 -1.20
C GLY A 76 12.21 -12.15 -2.46
N PHE A 77 12.14 -10.99 -3.10
CA PHE A 77 11.26 -10.72 -4.23
C PHE A 77 11.47 -11.67 -5.42
N LEU A 78 10.46 -12.49 -5.71
CA LEU A 78 10.52 -13.52 -6.78
C LEU A 78 10.44 -12.96 -8.20
N GLY A 79 10.03 -11.69 -8.38
CA GLY A 79 9.70 -11.14 -9.70
C GLY A 79 8.25 -11.37 -10.11
N SER A 80 7.98 -11.21 -11.40
CA SER A 80 6.65 -11.46 -11.99
C SER A 80 6.60 -12.87 -12.53
N VAL A 81 6.29 -13.84 -11.68
CA VAL A 81 6.25 -15.26 -12.05
C VAL A 81 4.81 -15.78 -12.15
N ASP A 82 4.56 -16.60 -13.18
CA ASP A 82 3.23 -17.14 -13.48
C ASP A 82 3.00 -18.49 -12.79
N ILE A 83 2.93 -18.44 -11.46
CA ILE A 83 2.66 -19.60 -10.62
C ILE A 83 1.25 -19.54 -10.00
N THR A 84 0.66 -20.72 -9.78
CA THR A 84 -0.64 -20.88 -9.12
C THR A 84 -0.52 -21.40 -7.69
N SER A 85 0.57 -22.08 -7.37
CA SER A 85 0.87 -22.61 -6.04
C SER A 85 2.37 -22.60 -5.80
N ILE A 86 2.76 -22.44 -4.54
CA ILE A 86 4.14 -22.54 -4.09
C ILE A 86 4.22 -23.32 -2.78
N THR A 87 5.17 -24.26 -2.69
CA THR A 87 5.47 -24.99 -1.46
C THR A 87 6.81 -24.52 -0.92
N ILE A 88 6.80 -23.93 0.27
CA ILE A 88 7.96 -23.32 0.94
C ILE A 88 8.48 -24.30 1.99
N PRO A 89 9.77 -24.67 1.98
CA PRO A 89 10.33 -25.56 2.98
C PRO A 89 10.34 -24.92 4.38
N GLU A 90 10.22 -25.72 5.41
CA GLU A 90 10.20 -25.29 6.82
C GLU A 90 11.51 -24.61 7.28
N THR A 91 12.61 -24.83 6.55
CA THR A 91 13.89 -24.16 6.84
C THR A 91 13.93 -22.68 6.47
N VAL A 92 12.96 -22.19 5.72
CA VAL A 92 12.84 -20.76 5.43
C VAL A 92 12.41 -20.04 6.71
N THR A 93 13.29 -19.20 7.24
CA THR A 93 13.07 -18.44 8.47
C THR A 93 12.96 -16.94 8.21
N THR A 94 13.24 -16.50 6.98
CA THR A 94 13.18 -15.08 6.61
C THR A 94 12.41 -14.93 5.29
N ILE A 95 11.36 -14.14 5.33
CA ILE A 95 10.55 -13.78 4.16
C ILE A 95 10.52 -12.24 4.11
N GLU A 96 11.15 -11.65 3.08
CA GLU A 96 11.34 -10.21 2.99
C GLU A 96 10.15 -9.51 2.35
N GLY A 97 9.38 -8.76 3.13
CA GLY A 97 8.16 -8.09 2.68
C GLY A 97 7.18 -9.11 2.07
N ASN A 98 6.44 -8.72 1.03
CA ASN A 98 5.66 -9.68 0.24
C ASN A 98 6.44 -10.07 -1.03
N PRO A 99 7.18 -11.21 -1.04
CA PRO A 99 7.95 -11.65 -2.21
C PRO A 99 7.07 -12.05 -3.40
N PHE A 100 5.79 -12.30 -3.16
CA PHE A 100 4.80 -12.80 -4.13
C PHE A 100 3.91 -11.69 -4.72
N ARG A 101 4.14 -10.41 -4.39
CA ARG A 101 3.27 -9.29 -4.78
C ARG A 101 2.97 -9.19 -6.28
N ASN A 102 3.88 -9.70 -7.14
CA ASN A 102 3.69 -9.72 -8.59
C ASN A 102 3.25 -11.08 -9.16
N CYS A 103 3.05 -12.09 -8.31
CA CYS A 103 2.57 -13.42 -8.72
C CYS A 103 1.03 -13.40 -8.87
N LYS A 104 0.52 -12.77 -9.94
CA LYS A 104 -0.92 -12.45 -10.12
C LYS A 104 -1.85 -13.67 -10.12
N ASN A 105 -1.34 -14.85 -10.46
CA ASN A 105 -2.11 -16.09 -10.54
C ASN A 105 -1.93 -16.99 -9.30
N LEU A 106 -1.10 -16.58 -8.33
CA LEU A 106 -0.88 -17.33 -7.11
C LEU A 106 -2.18 -17.44 -6.32
N ALA A 107 -2.64 -18.66 -6.14
CA ALA A 107 -3.89 -18.98 -5.45
C ALA A 107 -3.66 -19.69 -4.12
N ARG A 108 -2.49 -20.30 -3.91
CA ARG A 108 -2.25 -21.11 -2.70
C ARG A 108 -0.79 -21.13 -2.28
N PHE A 109 -0.60 -21.00 -0.98
CA PHE A 109 0.65 -21.31 -0.27
C PHE A 109 0.55 -22.69 0.39
N ILE A 110 1.65 -23.43 0.37
CA ILE A 110 1.83 -24.69 1.11
C ILE A 110 3.08 -24.51 1.97
N SER A 111 2.90 -24.34 3.26
CA SER A 111 3.97 -24.05 4.22
C SER A 111 3.44 -24.18 5.64
N ILE A 112 4.32 -24.38 6.62
CA ILE A 112 3.99 -24.25 8.05
C ILE A 112 3.54 -22.83 8.43
N TYR A 113 3.83 -21.84 7.59
CA TYR A 113 3.43 -20.44 7.75
C TYR A 113 2.12 -20.11 7.03
N ALA A 114 1.56 -21.05 6.27
CA ALA A 114 0.32 -20.81 5.56
C ALA A 114 -0.87 -20.92 6.52
N THR A 115 -1.91 -20.10 6.29
CA THR A 115 -3.21 -20.28 6.94
C THR A 115 -3.81 -21.65 6.55
N SER A 116 -4.71 -22.22 7.36
CA SER A 116 -5.32 -23.54 7.12
C SER A 116 -6.02 -23.65 5.77
N ASP A 117 -6.50 -22.53 5.21
CA ASP A 117 -7.08 -22.46 3.88
C ASP A 117 -6.02 -22.30 2.77
N GLY A 118 -4.77 -22.02 3.13
CA GLY A 118 -3.64 -21.83 2.24
C GLY A 118 -3.65 -20.50 1.47
N TYR A 119 -4.54 -19.56 1.80
CA TYR A 119 -4.62 -18.31 1.06
C TYR A 119 -3.65 -17.23 1.56
N ALA A 120 -3.15 -17.32 2.77
CA ALA A 120 -2.22 -16.35 3.30
C ALA A 120 -1.00 -16.98 3.97
N LEU A 121 0.08 -16.20 4.07
CA LEU A 121 1.25 -16.50 4.87
C LEU A 121 1.28 -15.61 6.11
N VAL A 122 1.43 -16.21 7.28
CA VAL A 122 1.61 -15.51 8.55
C VAL A 122 2.89 -16.05 9.20
N HIS A 123 3.83 -15.16 9.46
CA HIS A 123 5.11 -15.50 10.09
C HIS A 123 5.36 -14.53 11.26
N ASP A 124 5.75 -15.03 12.42
CA ASP A 124 6.00 -14.24 13.63
C ASP A 124 4.86 -13.25 14.00
N SER A 125 3.61 -13.69 13.84
CA SER A 125 2.41 -12.86 14.03
C SER A 125 2.27 -11.70 13.03
N GLU A 126 3.01 -11.71 11.94
CA GLU A 126 2.88 -10.78 10.82
C GLU A 126 2.22 -11.45 9.62
N LEU A 127 1.20 -10.80 9.05
CA LEU A 127 0.66 -11.18 7.75
C LEU A 127 1.64 -10.75 6.66
N ILE A 128 2.30 -11.71 6.05
CA ILE A 128 3.32 -11.48 5.01
C ILE A 128 2.69 -11.30 3.63
N ALA A 129 1.74 -12.16 3.28
CA ALA A 129 1.12 -12.14 1.96
C ALA A 129 -0.28 -12.74 1.95
N LEU A 130 -1.19 -12.13 1.21
CA LEU A 130 -2.41 -12.75 0.71
C LEU A 130 -2.19 -13.19 -0.73
N ALA A 131 -2.61 -14.41 -1.08
CA ALA A 131 -2.52 -14.92 -2.44
C ALA A 131 -3.30 -14.02 -3.43
N ARG A 132 -2.61 -13.54 -4.49
CA ARG A 132 -3.17 -12.57 -5.45
C ARG A 132 -4.42 -13.06 -6.17
N ASN A 133 -4.61 -14.37 -6.29
CA ASN A 133 -5.78 -15.00 -6.90
C ASN A 133 -6.83 -15.42 -5.87
N TYR A 134 -6.83 -14.81 -4.69
CA TYR A 134 -7.93 -14.91 -3.73
C TYR A 134 -9.24 -14.43 -4.36
N ARG A 135 -10.31 -15.21 -4.26
CA ARG A 135 -11.55 -15.00 -5.05
C ARG A 135 -12.73 -14.48 -4.26
N GLU A 136 -12.66 -14.51 -2.93
CA GLU A 136 -13.74 -13.99 -2.11
C GLU A 136 -13.69 -12.46 -2.08
N GLN A 137 -14.85 -11.83 -1.90
CA GLN A 137 -14.94 -10.37 -1.84
C GLN A 137 -14.50 -9.79 -0.50
N LYS A 138 -14.49 -10.61 0.54
CA LYS A 138 -14.10 -10.26 1.90
C LYS A 138 -12.93 -11.11 2.34
N TYR A 139 -11.96 -10.50 3.00
CA TYR A 139 -10.88 -11.21 3.67
C TYR A 139 -10.83 -10.86 5.15
N GLU A 140 -10.81 -11.87 5.99
CA GLU A 140 -10.67 -11.71 7.44
C GLU A 140 -9.24 -12.08 7.84
N ILE A 141 -8.47 -11.09 8.31
CA ILE A 141 -7.11 -11.31 8.80
C ILE A 141 -7.18 -12.19 10.05
N PRO A 142 -6.37 -13.28 10.13
CA PRO A 142 -6.44 -14.22 11.24
C PRO A 142 -6.29 -13.55 12.62
N TYR A 143 -7.06 -14.02 13.58
CA TYR A 143 -6.92 -13.57 14.97
C TYR A 143 -5.50 -13.87 15.49
N GLY A 144 -4.92 -12.91 16.23
CA GLY A 144 -3.54 -13.03 16.76
C GLY A 144 -2.46 -12.45 15.86
N VAL A 145 -2.78 -12.07 14.62
CA VAL A 145 -1.89 -11.25 13.79
C VAL A 145 -1.72 -9.90 14.47
N LYS A 146 -0.46 -9.47 14.65
CA LYS A 146 -0.07 -8.21 15.31
C LYS A 146 0.41 -7.15 14.32
N ALA A 147 0.85 -7.56 13.14
CA ALA A 147 1.30 -6.66 12.08
C ALA A 147 0.78 -7.13 10.71
N ILE A 148 0.49 -6.17 9.85
CA ILE A 148 0.30 -6.38 8.41
C ILE A 148 1.59 -5.91 7.75
N GLY A 149 2.30 -6.81 7.08
CA GLY A 149 3.61 -6.55 6.50
C GLY A 149 3.58 -5.64 5.26
N GLU A 150 4.76 -5.22 4.84
CA GLU A 150 4.94 -4.45 3.59
C GLU A 150 4.35 -5.22 2.40
N CYS A 151 3.52 -4.54 1.61
CA CYS A 151 2.85 -5.11 0.43
C CYS A 151 1.96 -6.35 0.71
N ALA A 152 1.56 -6.64 1.96
CA ALA A 152 0.91 -7.90 2.33
C ALA A 152 -0.35 -8.24 1.51
N LEU A 153 -1.18 -7.24 1.21
CA LEU A 153 -2.38 -7.38 0.38
C LEU A 153 -2.24 -6.67 -0.97
N TYR A 154 -1.02 -6.38 -1.42
CA TYR A 154 -0.76 -5.67 -2.67
C TYR A 154 -1.59 -6.20 -3.83
N GLY A 155 -2.46 -5.34 -4.41
CA GLY A 155 -3.33 -5.63 -5.54
C GLY A 155 -4.35 -6.75 -5.32
N ALA A 156 -4.72 -7.05 -4.09
CA ALA A 156 -5.78 -7.99 -3.79
C ALA A 156 -7.13 -7.52 -4.37
N SER A 157 -7.92 -8.48 -4.87
CA SER A 157 -9.22 -8.19 -5.50
C SER A 157 -10.38 -8.32 -4.51
N ILE A 158 -10.16 -7.84 -3.26
CA ILE A 158 -11.17 -7.84 -2.19
C ILE A 158 -11.90 -6.51 -2.13
N LYS A 159 -13.17 -6.52 -1.73
CA LYS A 159 -13.97 -5.31 -1.47
C LYS A 159 -13.92 -4.87 -0.02
N GLU A 160 -13.73 -5.81 0.88
CA GLU A 160 -13.69 -5.60 2.33
C GLU A 160 -12.54 -6.38 2.95
N VAL A 161 -11.87 -5.76 3.91
CA VAL A 161 -10.90 -6.41 4.79
C VAL A 161 -11.31 -6.20 6.24
N VAL A 162 -11.34 -7.28 7.02
CA VAL A 162 -11.54 -7.21 8.48
C VAL A 162 -10.19 -7.31 9.15
N ILE A 163 -9.79 -6.24 9.82
CA ILE A 163 -8.53 -6.14 10.55
C ILE A 163 -8.84 -6.32 12.05
N PRO A 164 -8.28 -7.34 12.71
CA PRO A 164 -8.53 -7.55 14.13
C PRO A 164 -7.82 -6.48 14.99
N ASN A 165 -8.39 -6.18 16.17
CA ASN A 165 -7.81 -5.23 17.12
C ASN A 165 -6.44 -5.66 17.72
N SER A 166 -5.95 -6.87 17.39
CA SER A 166 -4.59 -7.28 17.72
C SER A 166 -3.52 -6.64 16.85
N VAL A 167 -3.90 -6.08 15.68
CA VAL A 167 -2.97 -5.42 14.76
C VAL A 167 -2.60 -4.05 15.30
N ALA A 168 -1.31 -3.86 15.58
CA ALA A 168 -0.74 -2.60 16.04
C ALA A 168 0.08 -1.87 14.94
N LYS A 169 0.49 -2.60 13.89
CA LYS A 169 1.30 -2.04 12.80
C LYS A 169 0.75 -2.44 11.44
N ILE A 170 0.70 -1.47 10.52
CA ILE A 170 0.42 -1.68 9.10
C ILE A 170 1.61 -1.13 8.31
N GLY A 171 2.28 -1.99 7.57
CA GLY A 171 3.48 -1.66 6.80
C GLY A 171 3.17 -0.91 5.51
N ASP A 172 4.25 -0.44 4.87
CA ASP A 172 4.18 0.30 3.62
C ASP A 172 3.48 -0.51 2.52
N LYS A 173 2.67 0.18 1.71
CA LYS A 173 2.00 -0.43 0.55
C LYS A 173 1.10 -1.63 0.87
N ALA A 174 0.68 -1.78 2.14
CA ALA A 174 -0.07 -2.96 2.59
C ALA A 174 -1.28 -3.27 1.72
N PHE A 175 -2.02 -2.27 1.26
CA PHE A 175 -3.20 -2.37 0.38
C PHE A 175 -2.99 -1.67 -0.98
N TYR A 176 -1.75 -1.43 -1.38
CA TYR A 176 -1.44 -0.76 -2.65
C TYR A 176 -2.11 -1.48 -3.83
N ASP A 177 -2.71 -0.73 -4.77
CA ASP A 177 -3.39 -1.27 -5.98
C ASP A 177 -4.59 -2.22 -5.69
N CYS A 178 -5.19 -2.16 -4.48
CA CYS A 178 -6.41 -2.89 -4.13
C CYS A 178 -7.63 -2.22 -4.78
N LYS A 179 -7.75 -2.38 -6.11
CA LYS A 179 -8.73 -1.64 -6.94
C LYS A 179 -10.19 -1.91 -6.61
N GLN A 180 -10.50 -3.02 -5.93
CA GLN A 180 -11.86 -3.37 -5.58
C GLN A 180 -12.23 -2.97 -4.14
N LEU A 181 -11.25 -2.57 -3.32
CA LEU A 181 -11.48 -2.20 -1.92
C LEU A 181 -12.42 -0.99 -1.85
N GLU A 182 -13.55 -1.14 -1.14
CA GLU A 182 -14.59 -0.11 -1.01
C GLU A 182 -14.53 0.61 0.33
N THR A 183 -14.16 -0.10 1.40
CA THR A 183 -14.07 0.44 2.76
C THR A 183 -12.84 -0.08 3.46
N LEU A 184 -12.24 0.75 4.31
CA LEU A 184 -11.13 0.38 5.17
C LEU A 184 -11.38 0.88 6.58
N THR A 185 -11.43 -0.04 7.55
CA THR A 185 -11.51 0.31 8.97
C THR A 185 -10.17 -0.06 9.62
N LEU A 186 -9.44 0.95 10.08
CA LEU A 186 -8.21 0.75 10.82
C LEU A 186 -8.51 0.37 12.27
N PRO A 187 -7.73 -0.54 12.88
CA PRO A 187 -8.01 -1.02 14.23
C PRO A 187 -7.72 0.06 15.29
N GLU A 188 -8.53 0.08 16.36
CA GLU A 188 -8.42 1.07 17.45
C GLU A 188 -7.08 1.04 18.22
N ARG A 189 -6.33 -0.07 18.11
CA ARG A 189 -5.01 -0.24 18.72
C ARG A 189 -3.86 -0.04 17.77
N LEU A 190 -4.11 0.55 16.61
CA LEU A 190 -3.06 0.85 15.66
C LEU A 190 -2.07 1.86 16.28
N GLU A 191 -0.80 1.53 16.23
CA GLU A 191 0.31 2.37 16.73
C GLU A 191 1.08 3.00 15.58
N GLU A 192 1.26 2.26 14.48
CA GLU A 192 2.08 2.68 13.34
C GLU A 192 1.39 2.40 12.02
N LEU A 193 1.32 3.41 11.16
CA LEU A 193 0.79 3.35 9.80
C LEU A 193 1.88 3.74 8.80
N GLY A 194 2.26 2.80 7.95
CA GLY A 194 3.26 2.98 6.91
C GLY A 194 2.81 3.88 5.76
N SER A 195 3.73 4.16 4.85
CA SER A 195 3.49 5.00 3.67
C SER A 195 2.79 4.23 2.54
N GLU A 196 2.16 4.97 1.62
CA GLU A 196 1.55 4.45 0.37
C GLU A 196 0.53 3.32 0.58
N ILE A 197 -0.08 3.23 1.76
CA ILE A 197 -0.89 2.07 2.18
C ILE A 197 -2.01 1.69 1.21
N CYS A 198 -2.69 2.66 0.61
CA CYS A 198 -3.84 2.49 -0.28
C CYS A 198 -3.69 3.25 -1.60
N VAL A 199 -2.45 3.45 -2.09
CA VAL A 199 -2.25 4.11 -3.39
C VAL A 199 -2.99 3.35 -4.49
N ASP A 200 -3.69 4.11 -5.34
CA ASP A 200 -4.48 3.60 -6.47
C ASP A 200 -5.62 2.62 -6.09
N CYS A 201 -6.14 2.71 -4.86
CA CYS A 201 -7.39 2.04 -4.43
C CYS A 201 -8.60 2.81 -4.98
N VAL A 202 -8.81 2.73 -6.29
CA VAL A 202 -9.73 3.61 -7.04
C VAL A 202 -11.21 3.50 -6.67
N ASN A 203 -11.62 2.43 -5.99
CA ASN A 203 -13.00 2.22 -5.52
C ASN A 203 -13.18 2.50 -4.03
N LEU A 204 -12.11 2.86 -3.30
CA LEU A 204 -12.17 3.16 -1.87
C LEU A 204 -13.03 4.40 -1.64
N LYS A 205 -14.07 4.29 -0.80
CA LYS A 205 -15.05 5.34 -0.51
C LYS A 205 -14.86 5.93 0.89
N THR A 206 -14.59 5.08 1.87
CA THR A 206 -14.51 5.51 3.27
C THR A 206 -13.34 4.86 3.99
N VAL A 207 -12.71 5.63 4.87
CA VAL A 207 -11.67 5.16 5.78
C VAL A 207 -12.03 5.54 7.20
N ALA A 208 -12.20 4.54 8.07
CA ALA A 208 -12.38 4.79 9.50
C ALA A 208 -11.00 4.76 10.18
N LEU A 209 -10.69 5.87 10.88
CA LEU A 209 -9.41 6.12 11.52
C LEU A 209 -9.50 5.88 13.03
N PRO A 210 -8.48 5.30 13.68
CA PRO A 210 -8.41 5.21 15.14
C PRO A 210 -8.14 6.58 15.77
N ARG A 211 -8.20 6.63 17.11
CA ARG A 211 -8.02 7.88 17.86
C ARG A 211 -6.61 8.46 17.78
N SER A 212 -5.60 7.60 17.75
CA SER A 212 -4.21 8.02 17.69
C SER A 212 -3.34 6.94 17.05
N PHE A 213 -2.40 7.35 16.24
CA PHE A 213 -1.38 6.51 15.60
C PHE A 213 -0.27 7.40 15.07
N THR A 214 0.87 6.82 14.73
CA THR A 214 1.97 7.53 14.08
C THR A 214 1.98 7.23 12.58
N ILE A 215 2.44 8.19 11.81
CA ILE A 215 2.56 8.13 10.35
C ILE A 215 4.03 8.38 10.00
N SER A 216 4.53 7.71 8.95
CA SER A 216 5.87 7.98 8.41
C SER A 216 5.98 9.41 7.86
N GLU A 217 7.19 10.00 7.89
CA GLU A 217 7.42 11.40 7.45
C GLU A 217 7.07 11.67 5.99
N ASP A 218 7.16 10.65 5.12
CA ASP A 218 6.87 10.71 3.68
C ASP A 218 5.57 9.99 3.31
N PHE A 219 4.59 10.06 4.22
CA PHE A 219 3.27 9.46 4.04
C PHE A 219 2.56 9.98 2.79
N ALA A 220 2.17 9.06 1.91
CA ALA A 220 1.37 9.31 0.70
C ALA A 220 0.19 8.32 0.62
N GLY A 221 -0.44 8.04 1.75
CA GLY A 221 -1.24 6.86 2.02
C GLY A 221 -2.38 6.58 1.06
N PHE A 222 -3.06 7.61 0.54
CA PHE A 222 -4.31 7.48 -0.22
C PHE A 222 -4.25 8.14 -1.61
N MET A 223 -3.06 8.35 -2.13
CA MET A 223 -2.87 8.92 -3.47
C MET A 223 -3.59 8.10 -4.54
N GLY A 224 -4.37 8.76 -5.41
CA GLY A 224 -5.10 8.10 -6.50
C GLY A 224 -6.42 7.42 -6.08
N CYS A 225 -6.87 7.58 -4.83
CA CYS A 225 -8.18 7.13 -4.37
C CYS A 225 -9.29 8.10 -4.80
N HIS A 226 -9.60 8.16 -6.11
CA HIS A 226 -10.49 9.17 -6.68
C HIS A 226 -11.94 9.09 -6.18
N ARG A 227 -12.37 7.95 -5.66
CA ARG A 227 -13.71 7.76 -5.08
C ARG A 227 -13.77 7.93 -3.57
N LEU A 228 -12.65 8.33 -2.93
CA LEU A 228 -12.64 8.54 -1.49
C LEU A 228 -13.49 9.75 -1.13
N GLU A 229 -14.60 9.50 -0.42
CA GLU A 229 -15.59 10.46 -0.03
C GLU A 229 -15.31 11.04 1.35
N SER A 230 -14.82 10.19 2.28
CA SER A 230 -14.61 10.65 3.65
C SER A 230 -13.62 9.79 4.45
N PHE A 231 -12.97 10.47 5.38
CA PHE A 231 -12.38 9.91 6.59
C PHE A 231 -13.37 10.06 7.76
N THR A 232 -13.39 9.09 8.68
CA THR A 232 -14.18 9.16 9.92
C THR A 232 -13.28 8.86 11.12
N GLY A 233 -13.61 9.37 12.30
CA GLY A 233 -12.82 9.26 13.52
C GLY A 233 -12.30 10.60 14.02
N GLU A 234 -11.65 10.61 15.17
CA GLU A 234 -11.20 11.85 15.83
C GLU A 234 -10.08 12.60 15.09
N THR A 235 -9.35 11.90 14.20
CA THR A 235 -8.26 12.47 13.38
C THR A 235 -8.72 12.94 12.00
N ALA A 236 -10.02 12.82 11.70
CA ALA A 236 -10.63 13.40 10.51
C ALA A 236 -10.98 14.89 10.73
N SER A 237 -10.94 15.69 9.66
CA SER A 237 -11.51 17.04 9.69
C SER A 237 -13.04 17.00 9.94
N ASP A 238 -13.64 18.12 10.40
CA ASP A 238 -15.07 18.21 10.71
C ASP A 238 -15.96 17.84 9.51
N ASP A 239 -15.53 18.11 8.30
CA ASP A 239 -16.20 17.76 7.04
C ASP A 239 -15.87 16.32 6.55
N GLY A 240 -14.99 15.63 7.26
CA GLY A 240 -14.52 14.28 6.90
C GLY A 240 -13.60 14.24 5.69
N ARG A 241 -13.17 15.36 5.13
CA ARG A 241 -12.41 15.38 3.89
C ARG A 241 -10.90 15.19 4.06
N CYS A 242 -10.39 15.44 5.25
CA CYS A 242 -8.94 15.36 5.52
C CYS A 242 -8.61 14.44 6.68
N LEU A 243 -7.48 13.77 6.58
CA LEU A 243 -6.77 13.18 7.70
C LEU A 243 -5.80 14.21 8.26
N ILE A 244 -6.01 14.63 9.52
CA ILE A 244 -5.21 15.66 10.19
C ILE A 244 -4.67 15.12 11.50
N LEU A 245 -3.34 15.17 11.69
CA LEU A 245 -2.65 14.83 12.93
C LEU A 245 -1.73 15.99 13.30
N ASP A 246 -1.76 16.43 14.55
CA ASP A 246 -0.89 17.49 15.06
C ASP A 246 -0.85 18.75 14.19
N LYS A 247 -2.01 19.17 13.66
CA LYS A 247 -2.18 20.30 12.71
C LYS A 247 -1.50 20.08 11.34
N CYS A 248 -1.04 18.88 11.03
CA CYS A 248 -0.57 18.52 9.70
C CYS A 248 -1.65 17.73 8.95
N LEU A 249 -1.96 18.15 7.73
CA LEU A 249 -2.85 17.44 6.82
C LEU A 249 -2.04 16.41 6.03
N TYR A 250 -2.37 15.13 6.18
CA TYR A 250 -1.65 14.03 5.56
C TYR A 250 -2.36 13.40 4.36
N ALA A 251 -3.68 13.52 4.27
CA ALA A 251 -4.43 12.96 3.16
C ALA A 251 -5.73 13.72 2.92
N PHE A 252 -6.23 13.65 1.67
CA PHE A 252 -7.44 14.30 1.21
C PHE A 252 -8.37 13.32 0.49
N ALA A 253 -9.68 13.47 0.73
CA ALA A 253 -10.76 12.71 0.11
C ALA A 253 -11.44 13.54 -1.01
N PRO A 254 -11.08 13.33 -2.30
CA PRO A 254 -11.43 14.22 -3.39
C PRO A 254 -12.81 13.98 -4.01
N ALA A 255 -13.48 12.86 -3.71
CA ALA A 255 -14.66 12.44 -4.44
C ALA A 255 -15.77 13.49 -4.46
N GLY A 256 -16.25 13.79 -5.67
CA GLY A 256 -17.36 14.72 -5.88
C GLY A 256 -17.02 16.20 -5.71
N LEU A 257 -15.75 16.55 -5.50
CA LEU A 257 -15.31 17.94 -5.34
C LEU A 257 -14.58 18.45 -6.60
N THR A 258 -14.86 19.70 -6.95
CA THR A 258 -14.11 20.48 -7.95
C THR A 258 -13.26 21.55 -7.28
N GLU A 259 -13.63 21.99 -6.08
CA GLU A 259 -12.92 22.97 -5.28
C GLU A 259 -12.85 22.53 -3.83
N TYR A 260 -11.83 22.95 -3.10
CA TYR A 260 -11.69 22.69 -1.67
C TYR A 260 -10.94 23.80 -0.95
N THR A 261 -11.42 24.12 0.26
CA THR A 261 -10.72 25.02 1.18
C THR A 261 -10.20 24.20 2.36
N ILE A 262 -8.88 24.16 2.52
CA ILE A 262 -8.24 23.47 3.66
C ILE A 262 -8.62 24.20 4.94
N PRO A 263 -9.02 23.49 6.01
CA PRO A 263 -9.44 24.10 7.27
C PRO A 263 -8.38 25.03 7.89
N GLU A 264 -8.83 26.16 8.44
CA GLU A 264 -7.96 27.01 9.26
C GLU A 264 -7.47 26.23 10.50
N GLY A 265 -6.25 26.53 10.94
CA GLY A 265 -5.58 25.77 12.01
C GLY A 265 -4.64 24.66 11.48
N VAL A 266 -4.76 24.26 10.22
CA VAL A 266 -3.74 23.44 9.57
C VAL A 266 -2.50 24.31 9.36
N THR A 267 -1.36 23.85 9.92
CA THR A 267 -0.08 24.57 9.84
C THR A 267 0.92 23.93 8.87
N ALA A 268 0.78 22.62 8.62
CA ALA A 268 1.59 21.90 7.64
C ALA A 268 0.70 21.08 6.73
N ILE A 269 1.10 20.93 5.47
CA ILE A 269 0.43 20.10 4.49
C ILE A 269 1.46 19.07 4.01
N GLY A 270 1.19 17.80 4.28
CA GLY A 270 2.14 16.69 4.11
C GLY A 270 2.47 16.36 2.66
N ASP A 271 3.48 15.51 2.49
CA ASP A 271 3.96 15.07 1.19
C ASP A 271 2.83 14.38 0.40
N ARG A 272 2.66 14.76 -0.86
CA ARG A 272 1.71 14.15 -1.81
C ARG A 272 0.25 14.06 -1.32
N SER A 273 -0.15 14.85 -0.30
CA SER A 273 -1.47 14.74 0.32
C SER A 273 -2.64 15.04 -0.62
N PHE A 274 -2.42 15.81 -1.69
CA PHE A 274 -3.37 16.08 -2.78
C PHE A 274 -2.96 15.46 -4.12
N ALA A 275 -1.90 14.65 -4.16
CA ALA A 275 -1.40 14.11 -5.42
C ALA A 275 -2.44 13.28 -6.17
N LYS A 276 -2.46 13.41 -7.51
CA LYS A 276 -3.45 12.77 -8.41
C LYS A 276 -4.91 13.19 -8.15
N CYS A 277 -5.18 14.29 -7.43
CA CYS A 277 -6.54 14.81 -7.26
C CYS A 277 -7.10 15.44 -8.55
N THR A 278 -8.42 15.45 -8.66
CA THR A 278 -9.17 16.01 -9.81
C THR A 278 -9.77 17.37 -9.56
N ILE A 279 -9.48 17.99 -8.41
CA ILE A 279 -9.95 19.35 -8.09
C ILE A 279 -9.33 20.38 -9.04
N SER A 280 -10.09 21.41 -9.37
CA SER A 280 -9.63 22.55 -10.19
C SER A 280 -9.18 23.73 -9.36
N THR A 281 -9.70 23.88 -8.15
CA THR A 281 -9.43 25.02 -7.27
C THR A 281 -9.14 24.55 -5.85
N ILE A 282 -8.09 25.12 -5.24
CA ILE A 282 -7.76 24.86 -3.83
C ILE A 282 -7.41 26.16 -3.10
N THR A 283 -7.85 26.24 -1.84
CA THR A 283 -7.44 27.31 -0.94
C THR A 283 -6.57 26.74 0.19
N ILE A 284 -5.33 27.20 0.27
CA ILE A 284 -4.37 26.93 1.35
C ILE A 284 -4.63 27.98 2.46
N PRO A 285 -4.84 27.56 3.73
CA PRO A 285 -5.29 28.45 4.81
C PRO A 285 -4.22 29.47 5.21
N SER A 286 -4.66 30.52 5.88
CA SER A 286 -3.77 31.58 6.39
C SER A 286 -2.79 31.09 7.45
N THR A 287 -3.10 29.99 8.10
CA THR A 287 -2.28 29.34 9.13
C THR A 287 -1.18 28.44 8.59
N ALA A 288 -1.15 28.13 7.29
CA ALA A 288 -0.15 27.25 6.68
C ALA A 288 1.25 27.89 6.71
N VAL A 289 2.22 27.16 7.24
CA VAL A 289 3.64 27.56 7.31
C VAL A 289 4.58 26.62 6.57
N ALA A 290 4.11 25.42 6.19
CA ALA A 290 4.92 24.42 5.48
C ALA A 290 4.10 23.63 4.45
N LEU A 291 4.68 23.41 3.28
CA LEU A 291 4.15 22.59 2.18
C LEU A 291 5.10 21.44 1.89
N GLY A 292 4.53 20.22 1.81
CA GLY A 292 5.25 18.99 1.54
C GLY A 292 5.73 18.84 0.09
N SER A 293 6.57 17.83 -0.11
CA SER A 293 7.09 17.42 -1.41
C SER A 293 5.96 16.86 -2.29
N GLY A 294 5.91 17.24 -3.57
CA GLY A 294 4.94 16.72 -4.53
C GLY A 294 3.47 16.95 -4.14
N LEU A 295 3.19 18.02 -3.40
CA LEU A 295 1.88 18.30 -2.80
C LEU A 295 0.72 18.08 -3.77
N PHE A 296 0.83 18.62 -4.99
CA PHE A 296 -0.15 18.51 -6.07
C PHE A 296 0.35 17.67 -7.26
N TYR A 297 1.28 16.77 -7.01
CA TYR A 297 1.86 15.91 -8.05
C TYR A 297 0.79 15.22 -8.90
N ASN A 298 0.85 15.40 -10.24
CA ASN A 298 -0.12 14.85 -11.19
C ASN A 298 -1.58 15.35 -11.02
N CYS A 299 -1.81 16.55 -10.47
CA CYS A 299 -3.12 17.19 -10.42
C CYS A 299 -3.41 17.93 -11.75
N SER A 300 -3.67 17.20 -12.82
CA SER A 300 -3.82 17.74 -14.18
C SER A 300 -5.05 18.66 -14.36
N SER A 301 -5.99 18.66 -13.45
CA SER A 301 -7.18 19.55 -13.47
C SER A 301 -6.97 20.85 -12.69
N LEU A 302 -5.95 20.92 -11.82
CA LEU A 302 -5.74 22.06 -10.91
C LEU A 302 -5.30 23.30 -11.69
N SER A 303 -6.11 24.34 -11.63
CA SER A 303 -5.89 25.62 -12.34
C SER A 303 -5.76 26.83 -11.44
N GLU A 304 -6.38 26.78 -10.24
CA GLU A 304 -6.40 27.92 -9.32
C GLU A 304 -5.95 27.49 -7.92
N ILE A 305 -4.92 28.14 -7.40
CA ILE A 305 -4.35 27.86 -6.08
C ILE A 305 -4.32 29.14 -5.27
N TYR A 306 -5.24 29.30 -4.35
CA TYR A 306 -5.30 30.43 -3.42
C TYR A 306 -4.42 30.16 -2.21
N VAL A 307 -3.43 30.99 -1.94
CA VAL A 307 -2.60 30.91 -0.73
C VAL A 307 -2.94 32.06 0.19
N ALA A 308 -3.74 31.80 1.24
CA ALA A 308 -4.22 32.86 2.14
C ALA A 308 -3.16 33.35 3.16
N ALA A 309 -2.01 32.66 3.26
CA ALA A 309 -0.92 33.04 4.14
C ALA A 309 -0.28 34.38 3.71
N THR A 310 -0.06 35.29 4.65
CA THR A 310 0.59 36.59 4.39
C THR A 310 2.11 36.53 4.42
N THR A 311 2.66 35.40 4.85
CA THR A 311 4.09 35.05 4.77
C THR A 311 4.17 33.76 3.95
N PRO A 312 5.03 33.68 2.94
CA PRO A 312 5.17 32.48 2.11
C PRO A 312 5.45 31.23 2.95
N PRO A 313 4.63 30.18 2.87
CA PRO A 313 4.94 28.91 3.52
C PRO A 313 6.27 28.34 2.98
N THR A 314 7.04 27.66 3.82
CA THR A 314 8.23 26.93 3.36
C THR A 314 7.81 25.77 2.46
N ILE A 315 8.58 25.50 1.41
CA ILE A 315 8.38 24.36 0.52
C ILE A 315 9.47 23.33 0.81
N LYS A 316 9.06 22.08 1.09
CA LYS A 316 10.01 20.98 1.32
C LYS A 316 10.80 20.72 0.03
N ARG A 317 12.12 20.87 0.12
CA ARG A 317 13.07 20.67 -0.98
C ARG A 317 14.25 19.84 -0.53
N GLY A 318 14.96 19.23 -1.46
CA GLY A 318 16.13 18.41 -1.18
C GLY A 318 16.23 17.21 -2.10
N THR A 319 17.21 16.36 -1.85
CA THR A 319 17.42 15.13 -2.64
C THR A 319 16.20 14.21 -2.48
N GLY A 320 15.60 13.79 -3.60
CA GLY A 320 14.42 12.93 -3.63
C GLY A 320 13.08 13.67 -3.45
N CYS A 321 13.06 14.97 -3.18
CA CYS A 321 11.83 15.75 -3.16
C CYS A 321 11.32 16.01 -4.58
N ILE A 322 10.00 15.93 -4.75
CA ILE A 322 9.27 16.26 -5.96
C ILE A 322 8.78 17.70 -5.83
N ASP A 323 8.82 18.48 -6.93
CA ASP A 323 8.23 19.82 -6.93
C ASP A 323 6.74 19.75 -6.56
N PRO A 324 6.22 20.64 -5.70
CA PRO A 324 4.82 20.61 -5.27
C PRO A 324 3.82 20.72 -6.44
N PHE A 325 4.21 21.36 -7.55
CA PHE A 325 3.37 21.57 -8.73
C PHE A 325 3.80 20.72 -9.93
N GLU A 326 4.63 19.69 -9.75
CA GLU A 326 5.08 18.83 -10.84
C GLU A 326 3.91 18.11 -11.51
N ASN A 327 3.81 18.20 -12.84
CA ASN A 327 2.73 17.68 -13.67
C ASN A 327 1.32 18.23 -13.32
N VAL A 328 1.26 19.41 -12.74
CA VAL A 328 0.08 20.27 -12.80
C VAL A 328 -0.01 20.88 -14.21
N ARG A 329 -1.19 21.29 -14.65
CA ARG A 329 -1.33 21.94 -15.98
C ARG A 329 -0.43 23.18 -16.07
N GLU A 330 0.06 23.51 -17.29
CA GLU A 330 1.02 24.60 -17.48
C GLU A 330 0.44 25.99 -17.20
N ASP A 331 -0.89 26.18 -17.34
CA ASP A 331 -1.60 27.46 -17.21
C ASP A 331 -2.25 27.63 -15.82
N TYR A 332 -1.71 26.99 -14.77
CA TYR A 332 -2.20 27.21 -13.41
C TYR A 332 -1.81 28.60 -12.88
N THR A 333 -2.63 29.13 -11.97
CA THR A 333 -2.37 30.42 -11.32
C THR A 333 -2.36 30.25 -9.80
N ILE A 334 -1.38 30.88 -9.15
CA ILE A 334 -1.24 30.97 -7.70
C ILE A 334 -1.67 32.38 -7.26
N TYR A 335 -2.78 32.46 -6.57
CA TYR A 335 -3.31 33.71 -6.04
C TYR A 335 -2.79 33.97 -4.62
N VAL A 336 -2.13 35.10 -4.40
CA VAL A 336 -1.61 35.51 -3.09
C VAL A 336 -2.26 36.84 -2.64
N PRO A 337 -2.36 37.16 -1.33
CA PRO A 337 -2.88 38.43 -0.87
C PRO A 337 -2.08 39.59 -1.47
N THR A 338 -2.77 40.62 -1.98
CA THR A 338 -2.14 41.76 -2.68
C THR A 338 -0.98 42.38 -1.90
N LEU A 339 -1.14 42.54 -0.58
CA LEU A 339 -0.10 43.13 0.29
C LEU A 339 1.11 42.19 0.51
N SER A 340 1.01 40.93 0.10
CA SER A 340 2.06 39.94 0.27
C SER A 340 2.79 39.59 -1.02
N TYR A 341 2.36 40.11 -2.17
CA TYR A 341 2.92 39.79 -3.49
C TYR A 341 4.46 39.87 -3.54
N SER A 342 5.02 40.99 -3.06
CA SER A 342 6.47 41.16 -3.06
C SER A 342 7.20 40.14 -2.20
N LYS A 343 6.60 39.68 -1.09
CA LYS A 343 7.19 38.65 -0.25
C LYS A 343 7.29 37.31 -1.00
N TYR A 344 6.24 36.95 -1.74
CA TYR A 344 6.22 35.70 -2.52
C TYR A 344 7.20 35.74 -3.68
N THR A 345 7.22 36.81 -4.44
CA THR A 345 8.09 36.95 -5.64
C THR A 345 9.57 37.12 -5.31
N THR A 346 9.90 37.46 -4.05
CA THR A 346 11.32 37.58 -3.60
C THR A 346 11.77 36.44 -2.70
N ASP A 347 10.84 35.58 -2.23
CA ASP A 347 11.19 34.37 -1.46
C ASP A 347 11.93 33.35 -2.33
N ALA A 348 13.02 32.79 -1.84
CA ALA A 348 13.90 31.91 -2.61
C ALA A 348 13.19 30.64 -3.17
N ASN A 349 12.15 30.16 -2.50
CA ASN A 349 11.39 28.99 -2.96
C ASN A 349 10.23 29.35 -3.87
N TRP A 350 9.57 30.48 -3.61
CA TRP A 350 8.37 30.91 -4.34
C TRP A 350 8.70 31.71 -5.58
N ALA A 351 9.87 32.38 -5.65
CA ALA A 351 10.34 33.11 -6.83
C ALA A 351 10.43 32.23 -8.10
N LEU A 352 10.55 30.92 -7.93
CA LEU A 352 10.54 29.96 -9.05
C LEU A 352 9.20 29.91 -9.79
N TYR A 353 8.12 30.38 -9.17
CA TYR A 353 6.75 30.38 -9.71
C TYR A 353 6.23 31.78 -10.02
N THR A 354 7.09 32.80 -10.10
CA THR A 354 6.69 34.22 -10.24
C THR A 354 5.78 34.44 -11.44
N GLU A 355 5.99 33.73 -12.54
CA GLU A 355 5.13 33.83 -13.75
C GLU A 355 3.72 33.25 -13.57
N HIS A 356 3.49 32.45 -12.52
CA HIS A 356 2.19 31.90 -12.13
C HIS A 356 1.54 32.69 -10.99
N ILE A 357 2.23 33.65 -10.37
CA ILE A 357 1.75 34.36 -9.19
C ILE A 357 0.95 35.60 -9.58
N GLU A 358 -0.31 35.62 -9.17
CA GLU A 358 -1.19 36.77 -9.26
C GLU A 358 -1.70 37.20 -7.86
N THR A 359 -2.36 38.34 -7.79
CA THR A 359 -2.90 38.86 -6.53
C THR A 359 -4.40 38.78 -6.48
N TYR A 360 -4.95 38.58 -5.27
CA TYR A 360 -6.37 38.74 -4.99
C TYR A 360 -6.62 39.63 -3.78
N ILE A 361 -7.77 40.26 -3.77
CA ILE A 361 -8.27 41.09 -2.62
C ILE A 361 -9.16 40.16 -1.79
N ARG A 362 -8.79 39.97 -0.54
CA ARG A 362 -9.54 39.14 0.41
C ARG A 362 -10.73 39.89 0.98
#